data_384e09e83e34e37227af53d43e54593c
#
_entry.id   384e09e83e34e37227af53d43e54593c
#
_cell.length_a   1.000
_cell.length_b   1.000
_cell.length_c   1.000
_cell.angle_alpha   90.00
_cell.angle_beta   90.00
_cell.angle_gamma   90.00
#
_symmetry.space_group_name_H-M   'P 1'
#
loop_
_entity.id
_entity.type
_entity.pdbx_description
1 polymer ?
#
loop_
_entity_poly.entity_id
_entity_poly.type
_entity_poly.pdbx_seq_one_letter_code
_entity_poly.pdbx_strand_id
1 'polypeptide(L)'
;MSLAATSSEAADLVLADLFGKAGVAVQAADTLLGQAKAAVLAKVAVNGKVSGAKLEAEQFAAHGLAWLATYVESLRQLLHWAESLTAEGKLGRLETLILQAGFGEYLSQIVGGIPMSQGEVVRPADYGLTAAQVAAYLAVPEVSALIAGGNTAEVRAELAGLMADGLASGFGDLGLDETMAMVRDSFRRFAEDKVIPFAHEWHLKDDFIPLEIIAELAELGVFGLTLPEEYGGHGLGKTAMCVVTEELSRGYIGVGSLGTRAEIFCELVIAGGTEEQKKKWLPLIAGGELLPTAVFTEPNTGSDLGSLRTRAVKDGDVYKVTGNKTWITHAARADVMTLLARTNSAEPGYKGLSMFLAEKIRGDDANPFPTPGMTGGEIKVLGYRGMKEYEIGFDGFEVKAENLLGQQEGQGFKQLMTTFESARIQTAARAVGVAQAALELGLRYAQERIQFGKPIYAFPRVFGKLAWAAVEVMIARQITFFAAREKDAERRCDLEAGMAKLLGARVAWATADNAMQIHGGNGYAEEYPISRVLCDARILNVFEGAAEIQANVIARRLLEG
;
A
#
# COMPACT_ATOMS: atom_id res chain seq x y z
N MET A 1 -30.43 -16.72 14.76
CA MET A 1 -30.87 -16.36 16.13
C MET A 1 -30.18 -15.03 16.45
N SER A 2 -30.98 -13.95 16.49
CA SER A 2 -30.53 -12.59 16.77
C SER A 2 -29.71 -12.53 18.05
N LEU A 3 -28.58 -11.82 18.04
CA LEU A 3 -27.86 -11.35 19.22
C LEU A 3 -28.67 -10.24 19.95
N ALA A 4 -30.00 -10.33 19.93
CA ALA A 4 -30.87 -9.40 20.63
C ALA A 4 -30.55 -9.44 22.13
N ALA A 5 -29.85 -8.43 22.60
CA ALA A 5 -29.75 -8.12 24.01
C ALA A 5 -31.14 -7.99 24.60
N THR A 6 -31.35 -8.61 25.75
CA THR A 6 -32.53 -8.37 26.62
C THR A 6 -32.59 -6.86 26.88
N SER A 7 -33.75 -6.27 26.61
CA SER A 7 -34.06 -4.85 26.83
C SER A 7 -34.04 -4.47 28.31
N SER A 8 -32.87 -4.22 28.86
CA SER A 8 -32.69 -3.13 29.82
C SER A 8 -32.31 -1.89 28.98
N GLU A 9 -32.67 -0.69 29.37
CA GLU A 9 -32.21 0.55 28.72
C GLU A 9 -30.70 0.42 28.51
N ALA A 10 -30.29 -0.03 27.29
CA ALA A 10 -28.89 -0.18 26.96
C ALA A 10 -28.33 1.24 26.90
N ALA A 11 -27.45 1.58 27.85
CA ALA A 11 -26.71 2.82 27.80
C ALA A 11 -26.11 2.98 26.40
N ASP A 12 -26.27 4.14 25.79
CA ASP A 12 -25.72 4.40 24.47
C ASP A 12 -24.19 4.17 24.53
N LEU A 13 -23.68 3.25 23.72
CA LEU A 13 -22.26 2.92 23.67
C LEU A 13 -21.45 4.00 22.96
N VAL A 14 -22.09 4.92 22.26
CA VAL A 14 -21.42 6.09 21.70
C VAL A 14 -21.13 7.09 22.80
N LEU A 15 -19.87 7.46 22.91
CA LEU A 15 -19.44 8.48 23.87
C LEU A 15 -20.09 9.83 23.54
N ALA A 16 -20.67 10.47 24.55
CA ALA A 16 -21.22 11.81 24.40
C ALA A 16 -20.14 12.77 23.86
N ASP A 17 -20.52 13.65 22.93
CA ASP A 17 -19.62 14.60 22.26
C ASP A 17 -18.38 13.91 21.65
N LEU A 18 -18.60 12.81 20.91
CA LEU A 18 -17.53 12.01 20.32
C LEU A 18 -16.60 12.85 19.42
N PHE A 19 -17.16 13.70 18.57
CA PHE A 19 -16.37 14.54 17.64
C PHE A 19 -15.54 15.58 18.39
N GLY A 20 -16.11 16.25 19.39
CA GLY A 20 -15.36 17.18 20.24
C GLY A 20 -14.19 16.49 20.94
N LYS A 21 -14.44 15.30 21.52
CA LYS A 21 -13.40 14.48 22.15
C LYS A 21 -12.31 14.06 21.16
N ALA A 22 -12.69 13.61 19.97
CA ALA A 22 -11.76 13.20 18.93
C ALA A 22 -10.87 14.38 18.49
N GLY A 23 -11.44 15.56 18.29
CA GLY A 23 -10.68 16.77 17.93
C GLY A 23 -9.65 17.16 19.01
N VAL A 24 -10.05 17.16 20.29
CA VAL A 24 -9.12 17.44 21.41
C VAL A 24 -8.03 16.36 21.50
N ALA A 25 -8.39 15.10 21.30
CA ALA A 25 -7.42 13.98 21.34
C ALA A 25 -6.38 14.08 20.22
N VAL A 26 -6.77 14.50 18.99
CA VAL A 26 -5.82 14.76 17.90
C VAL A 26 -4.85 15.88 18.28
N GLN A 27 -5.33 16.99 18.86
CA GLN A 27 -4.46 18.09 19.30
C GLN A 27 -3.48 17.66 20.40
N ALA A 28 -3.95 16.84 21.35
CA ALA A 28 -3.09 16.27 22.38
C ALA A 28 -2.01 15.33 21.78
N ALA A 29 -2.39 14.51 20.81
CA ALA A 29 -1.47 13.62 20.11
C ALA A 29 -0.45 14.41 19.25
N ASP A 30 -0.85 15.52 18.62
CA ASP A 30 0.06 16.44 17.93
C ASP A 30 1.09 17.06 18.87
N THR A 31 0.64 17.45 20.07
CA THR A 31 1.54 17.99 21.10
C THR A 31 2.59 16.93 21.50
N LEU A 32 2.15 15.70 21.70
CA LEU A 32 3.03 14.58 22.04
C LEU A 32 4.00 14.26 20.89
N LEU A 33 3.53 14.27 19.63
CA LEU A 33 4.34 14.11 18.43
C LEU A 33 5.40 15.20 18.31
N GLY A 34 5.03 16.47 18.58
CA GLY A 34 5.98 17.58 18.61
C GLY A 34 7.09 17.40 19.64
N GLN A 35 6.75 16.89 20.83
CA GLN A 35 7.72 16.57 21.87
C GLN A 35 8.64 15.42 21.47
N ALA A 36 8.10 14.37 20.86
CA ALA A 36 8.87 13.23 20.33
C ALA A 36 9.82 13.69 19.22
N LYS A 37 9.33 14.52 18.28
CA LYS A 37 10.13 15.11 17.21
C LYS A 37 11.33 15.88 17.78
N ALA A 38 11.11 16.73 18.78
CA ALA A 38 12.17 17.48 19.44
C ALA A 38 13.21 16.57 20.13
N ALA A 39 12.74 15.51 20.79
CA ALA A 39 13.61 14.54 21.47
C ALA A 39 14.47 13.75 20.48
N VAL A 40 13.89 13.26 19.37
CA VAL A 40 14.65 12.55 18.33
C VAL A 40 15.61 13.48 17.60
N LEU A 41 15.18 14.71 17.28
CA LEU A 41 16.04 15.71 16.64
C LEU A 41 17.28 16.02 17.49
N ALA A 42 17.14 16.11 18.81
CA ALA A 42 18.26 16.31 19.71
C ALA A 42 19.30 15.17 19.67
N LYS A 43 18.87 13.93 19.38
CA LYS A 43 19.76 12.77 19.24
C LYS A 43 20.49 12.77 17.89
N VAL A 44 19.81 13.16 16.79
CA VAL A 44 20.31 12.95 15.42
C VAL A 44 20.89 14.20 14.76
N ALA A 45 20.68 15.39 15.34
CA ALA A 45 21.21 16.63 14.79
C ALA A 45 22.72 16.83 15.09
N VAL A 46 23.44 17.39 14.12
CA VAL A 46 24.80 17.89 14.24
C VAL A 46 24.85 19.29 13.62
N ASN A 47 25.26 20.28 14.38
CA ASN A 47 25.29 21.69 13.92
C ASN A 47 23.94 22.16 13.31
N GLY A 48 22.83 21.76 13.93
CA GLY A 48 21.48 22.16 13.51
C GLY A 48 20.94 21.43 12.27
N LYS A 49 21.65 20.42 11.74
CA LYS A 49 21.21 19.61 10.59
C LYS A 49 21.13 18.14 10.97
N VAL A 50 20.18 17.43 10.41
CA VAL A 50 20.05 15.97 10.58
C VAL A 50 21.27 15.28 9.98
N SER A 51 21.95 14.46 10.79
CA SER A 51 23.09 13.65 10.38
C SER A 51 22.62 12.27 9.95
N GLY A 52 22.89 11.87 8.70
CA GLY A 52 22.54 10.52 8.20
C GLY A 52 23.12 9.40 9.05
N ALA A 53 24.40 9.51 9.46
CA ALA A 53 25.04 8.50 10.30
C ALA A 53 24.41 8.40 11.71
N LYS A 54 24.00 9.53 12.30
CA LYS A 54 23.27 9.49 13.59
C LYS A 54 21.85 8.97 13.44
N LEU A 55 21.16 9.33 12.35
CA LEU A 55 19.83 8.79 12.06
C LEU A 55 19.88 7.26 11.92
N GLU A 56 20.91 6.74 11.25
CA GLU A 56 21.16 5.31 11.15
C GLU A 56 21.44 4.66 12.50
N ALA A 57 22.26 5.27 13.34
CA ALA A 57 22.57 4.76 14.67
C ALA A 57 21.37 4.79 15.64
N GLU A 58 20.44 5.74 15.44
CA GLU A 58 19.24 5.95 16.28
C GLU A 58 17.95 5.45 15.60
N GLN A 59 18.02 4.38 14.82
CA GLN A 59 16.88 3.85 14.05
C GLN A 59 15.67 3.50 14.92
N PHE A 60 15.85 2.96 16.13
CA PHE A 60 14.72 2.70 17.01
C PHE A 60 13.94 3.97 17.34
N ALA A 61 14.63 5.06 17.66
CA ALA A 61 13.98 6.33 17.95
C ALA A 61 13.36 6.96 16.69
N ALA A 62 14.07 6.92 15.58
CA ALA A 62 13.60 7.45 14.30
C ALA A 62 12.38 6.69 13.77
N HIS A 63 12.42 5.37 13.79
CA HIS A 63 11.29 4.52 13.36
C HIS A 63 10.10 4.66 14.32
N GLY A 64 10.34 4.75 15.63
CA GLY A 64 9.30 5.03 16.61
C GLY A 64 8.58 6.35 16.36
N LEU A 65 9.34 7.42 16.03
CA LEU A 65 8.77 8.70 15.63
C LEU A 65 7.93 8.57 14.34
N ALA A 66 8.39 7.81 13.36
CA ALA A 66 7.66 7.58 12.11
C ALA A 66 6.32 6.86 12.36
N TRP A 67 6.30 5.85 13.22
CA TRP A 67 5.08 5.15 13.58
C TRP A 67 4.13 6.01 14.41
N LEU A 68 4.63 6.81 15.38
CA LEU A 68 3.81 7.76 16.11
C LEU A 68 3.15 8.76 15.18
N ALA A 69 3.91 9.35 14.25
CA ALA A 69 3.38 10.30 13.27
C ALA A 69 2.32 9.67 12.37
N THR A 70 2.55 8.42 11.93
CA THR A 70 1.58 7.64 11.13
C THR A 70 0.27 7.44 11.91
N TYR A 71 0.34 7.14 13.20
CA TYR A 71 -0.85 6.97 14.04
C TYR A 71 -1.62 8.29 14.24
N VAL A 72 -0.89 9.36 14.54
CA VAL A 72 -1.52 10.70 14.72
C VAL A 72 -2.22 11.14 13.44
N GLU A 73 -1.56 11.00 12.29
CA GLU A 73 -2.18 11.34 11.00
C GLU A 73 -3.36 10.42 10.66
N SER A 74 -3.28 9.14 10.98
CA SER A 74 -4.38 8.20 10.80
C SER A 74 -5.62 8.60 11.60
N LEU A 75 -5.46 9.03 12.84
CA LEU A 75 -6.56 9.53 13.68
C LEU A 75 -7.16 10.81 13.08
N ARG A 76 -6.33 11.72 12.58
CA ARG A 76 -6.79 12.95 11.91
C ARG A 76 -7.61 12.62 10.67
N GLN A 77 -7.14 11.71 9.83
CA GLN A 77 -7.86 11.33 8.61
C GLN A 77 -9.14 10.55 8.90
N LEU A 78 -9.17 9.73 9.95
CA LEU A 78 -10.39 9.05 10.40
C LEU A 78 -11.44 10.04 10.91
N LEU A 79 -11.02 11.08 11.66
CA LEU A 79 -11.91 12.15 12.10
C LEU A 79 -12.46 12.93 10.91
N HIS A 80 -11.59 13.37 10.00
CA HIS A 80 -11.98 14.09 8.80
C HIS A 80 -12.99 13.32 7.93
N TRP A 81 -12.78 12.01 7.77
CA TRP A 81 -13.74 11.13 7.09
C TRP A 81 -15.13 11.17 7.74
N ALA A 82 -15.19 11.01 9.06
CA ALA A 82 -16.46 11.00 9.77
C ALA A 82 -17.16 12.38 9.75
N GLU A 83 -16.37 13.48 9.83
CA GLU A 83 -16.88 14.85 9.68
C GLU A 83 -17.46 15.08 8.27
N SER A 84 -16.78 14.59 7.24
CA SER A 84 -17.25 14.67 5.85
C SER A 84 -18.58 13.92 5.67
N LEU A 85 -18.67 12.70 6.18
CA LEU A 85 -19.91 11.93 6.16
C LEU A 85 -21.05 12.63 6.93
N THR A 86 -20.72 13.28 8.05
CA THR A 86 -21.71 14.06 8.81
C THR A 86 -22.23 15.24 8.00
N ALA A 87 -21.35 15.97 7.32
CA ALA A 87 -21.72 17.10 6.49
C ALA A 87 -22.60 16.67 5.29
N GLU A 88 -22.43 15.46 4.78
CA GLU A 88 -23.22 14.88 3.71
C GLU A 88 -24.48 14.14 4.20
N GLY A 89 -24.70 14.04 5.51
CA GLY A 89 -25.83 13.29 6.09
C GLY A 89 -25.74 11.77 5.90
N LYS A 90 -24.54 11.24 5.71
CA LYS A 90 -24.25 9.82 5.46
C LYS A 90 -23.69 9.07 6.68
N LEU A 91 -23.33 9.79 7.76
CA LEU A 91 -22.76 9.15 8.94
C LEU A 91 -23.78 8.24 9.61
N GLY A 92 -23.53 6.93 9.55
CA GLY A 92 -24.35 5.92 10.21
C GLY A 92 -23.80 5.47 11.57
N ARG A 93 -24.49 4.50 12.17
CA ARG A 93 -24.08 3.92 13.45
C ARG A 93 -22.76 3.14 13.34
N LEU A 94 -22.58 2.42 12.24
CA LEU A 94 -21.36 1.65 11.96
C LEU A 94 -20.14 2.58 11.88
N GLU A 95 -20.24 3.65 11.10
CA GLU A 95 -19.17 4.65 10.91
C GLU A 95 -18.83 5.37 12.22
N THR A 96 -19.85 5.72 13.01
CA THR A 96 -19.65 6.32 14.33
C THR A 96 -18.86 5.42 15.27
N LEU A 97 -19.17 4.11 15.29
CA LEU A 97 -18.46 3.16 16.13
C LEU A 97 -17.06 2.81 15.57
N ILE A 98 -16.85 2.84 14.25
CA ILE A 98 -15.52 2.75 13.63
C ILE A 98 -14.63 3.91 14.09
N LEU A 99 -15.15 5.15 14.02
CA LEU A 99 -14.45 6.34 14.53
C LEU A 99 -14.07 6.14 16.00
N GLN A 100 -15.04 5.82 16.84
CA GLN A 100 -14.83 5.68 18.28
C GLN A 100 -13.82 4.58 18.62
N ALA A 101 -13.97 3.40 18.04
CA ALA A 101 -13.08 2.28 18.31
C ALA A 101 -11.65 2.52 17.78
N GLY A 102 -11.52 3.17 16.62
CA GLY A 102 -10.23 3.56 16.06
C GLY A 102 -9.48 4.51 17.00
N PHE A 103 -10.15 5.54 17.49
CA PHE A 103 -9.57 6.46 18.49
C PHE A 103 -9.20 5.72 19.77
N GLY A 104 -10.12 4.95 20.35
CA GLY A 104 -9.87 4.24 21.61
C GLY A 104 -8.63 3.36 21.56
N GLU A 105 -8.48 2.60 20.49
CA GLU A 105 -7.36 1.67 20.36
C GLU A 105 -6.04 2.39 20.00
N TYR A 106 -6.03 3.29 19.01
CA TYR A 106 -4.78 3.95 18.60
C TYR A 106 -4.23 4.87 19.69
N LEU A 107 -5.09 5.58 20.42
CA LEU A 107 -4.65 6.37 21.58
C LEU A 107 -4.06 5.46 22.69
N SER A 108 -4.65 4.28 22.91
CA SER A 108 -4.11 3.28 23.85
C SER A 108 -2.75 2.76 23.42
N GLN A 109 -2.59 2.47 22.12
CA GLN A 109 -1.33 1.98 21.57
C GLN A 109 -0.23 3.03 21.57
N ILE A 110 -0.55 4.30 21.37
CA ILE A 110 0.42 5.42 21.47
C ILE A 110 1.12 5.40 22.83
N VAL A 111 0.43 5.11 23.92
CA VAL A 111 1.01 5.09 25.28
C VAL A 111 1.49 3.71 25.72
N GLY A 112 0.79 2.64 25.31
CA GLY A 112 1.08 1.26 25.70
C GLY A 112 2.13 0.56 24.84
N GLY A 113 2.29 1.04 23.62
CA GLY A 113 3.19 0.50 22.59
C GLY A 113 2.50 0.30 21.26
N ILE A 114 3.06 0.92 20.24
CA ILE A 114 2.59 0.81 18.85
C ILE A 114 3.14 -0.48 18.24
N PRO A 115 2.29 -1.41 17.79
CA PRO A 115 2.75 -2.58 17.03
C PRO A 115 3.26 -2.13 15.66
N MET A 116 4.52 -2.42 15.40
CA MET A 116 5.16 -2.21 14.11
C MET A 116 4.96 -3.43 13.19
N SER A 117 5.78 -3.57 12.19
CA SER A 117 5.82 -4.77 11.36
C SER A 117 6.47 -5.94 12.11
N GLN A 118 6.15 -7.18 11.73
CA GLN A 118 6.75 -8.44 12.21
C GLN A 118 6.70 -8.66 13.75
N GLY A 119 5.68 -8.13 14.41
CA GLY A 119 5.48 -8.33 15.84
C GLY A 119 6.37 -7.48 16.75
N GLU A 120 7.09 -6.52 16.20
CA GLU A 120 7.83 -5.52 16.98
C GLU A 120 6.88 -4.49 17.59
N VAL A 121 7.26 -3.95 18.74
CA VAL A 121 6.49 -2.92 19.46
C VAL A 121 7.41 -1.78 19.85
N VAL A 122 7.03 -0.56 19.49
CA VAL A 122 7.74 0.66 19.91
C VAL A 122 6.94 1.40 20.99
N ARG A 123 7.63 1.94 21.99
CA ARG A 123 7.05 2.61 23.15
C ARG A 123 7.50 4.07 23.25
N PRO A 124 6.78 4.93 23.97
CA PRO A 124 7.14 6.34 24.12
C PRO A 124 8.59 6.60 24.55
N ALA A 125 9.14 5.75 25.42
CA ALA A 125 10.52 5.88 25.85
C ALA A 125 11.55 5.63 24.73
N ASP A 126 11.23 4.80 23.74
CA ASP A 126 12.15 4.44 22.65
C ASP A 126 12.47 5.67 21.78
N TYR A 127 11.48 6.55 21.57
CA TYR A 127 11.63 7.80 20.83
C TYR A 127 11.73 9.05 21.74
N GLY A 128 12.15 8.83 23.00
CA GLY A 128 12.64 9.87 23.89
C GLY A 128 11.59 10.64 24.67
N LEU A 129 10.35 10.17 24.72
CA LEU A 129 9.34 10.76 25.59
C LEU A 129 9.53 10.33 27.05
N THR A 130 9.40 11.28 27.95
CA THR A 130 9.48 11.06 29.40
C THR A 130 8.16 10.56 29.96
N ALA A 131 8.20 9.90 31.11
CA ALA A 131 7.01 9.46 31.84
C ALA A 131 6.08 10.66 32.20
N ALA A 132 6.65 11.84 32.49
CA ALA A 132 5.87 13.04 32.77
C ALA A 132 5.08 13.53 31.55
N GLN A 133 5.67 13.47 30.36
CA GLN A 133 4.99 13.85 29.11
C GLN A 133 3.84 12.88 28.79
N VAL A 134 4.07 11.58 28.95
CA VAL A 134 3.03 10.54 28.78
C VAL A 134 1.91 10.73 29.83
N ALA A 135 2.26 11.02 31.07
CA ALA A 135 1.27 11.30 32.12
C ALA A 135 0.44 12.56 31.81
N ALA A 136 1.07 13.61 31.32
CA ALA A 136 0.35 14.84 30.90
C ALA A 136 -0.62 14.57 29.72
N TYR A 137 -0.23 13.76 28.75
CA TYR A 137 -1.11 13.33 27.66
C TYR A 137 -2.31 12.53 28.18
N LEU A 138 -2.08 11.57 29.08
CA LEU A 138 -3.15 10.77 29.71
C LEU A 138 -4.06 11.61 30.64
N ALA A 139 -3.56 12.74 31.16
CA ALA A 139 -4.37 13.64 32.00
C ALA A 139 -5.37 14.49 31.21
N VAL A 140 -5.31 14.48 29.86
CA VAL A 140 -6.34 15.12 29.02
C VAL A 140 -7.63 14.30 29.12
N PRO A 141 -8.75 14.89 29.63
CA PRO A 141 -9.97 14.12 29.92
C PRO A 141 -10.54 13.39 28.70
N GLU A 142 -10.48 14.00 27.54
CA GLU A 142 -10.99 13.47 26.28
C GLU A 142 -10.18 12.27 25.82
N VAL A 143 -8.86 12.32 25.96
CA VAL A 143 -7.95 11.19 25.66
C VAL A 143 -8.27 10.02 26.58
N SER A 144 -8.35 10.26 27.89
CA SER A 144 -8.67 9.22 28.87
C SER A 144 -10.05 8.61 28.65
N ALA A 145 -11.05 9.42 28.30
CA ALA A 145 -12.41 8.94 28.00
C ALA A 145 -12.44 8.04 26.76
N LEU A 146 -11.74 8.44 25.69
CA LEU A 146 -11.64 7.65 24.46
C LEU A 146 -10.87 6.33 24.68
N ILE A 147 -9.76 6.35 25.43
CA ILE A 147 -9.02 5.15 25.79
C ILE A 147 -9.90 4.19 26.59
N ALA A 148 -10.64 4.70 27.58
CA ALA A 148 -11.44 3.85 28.47
C ALA A 148 -12.70 3.30 27.79
N GLY A 149 -13.39 4.11 26.98
CA GLY A 149 -14.71 3.78 26.41
C GLY A 149 -14.71 3.51 24.90
N GLY A 150 -13.62 3.79 24.18
CA GLY A 150 -13.63 3.78 22.71
C GLY A 150 -13.70 2.37 22.10
N ASN A 151 -12.88 1.43 22.57
CA ASN A 151 -12.80 0.08 22.01
C ASN A 151 -13.09 -0.99 23.06
N THR A 152 -14.28 -0.93 23.70
CA THR A 152 -14.69 -1.91 24.72
C THR A 152 -15.18 -3.22 24.08
N ALA A 153 -15.41 -4.25 24.90
CA ALA A 153 -15.97 -5.50 24.43
C ALA A 153 -17.39 -5.32 23.84
N GLU A 154 -18.17 -4.41 24.44
CA GLU A 154 -19.53 -4.07 24.02
C GLU A 154 -19.53 -3.32 22.69
N VAL A 155 -18.62 -2.36 22.50
CA VAL A 155 -18.43 -1.65 21.22
C VAL A 155 -18.07 -2.62 20.11
N ARG A 156 -17.13 -3.56 20.36
CA ARG A 156 -16.78 -4.59 19.39
C ARG A 156 -17.94 -5.53 19.08
N ALA A 157 -18.77 -5.85 20.06
CA ALA A 157 -19.94 -6.69 19.86
C ALA A 157 -21.01 -5.99 19.00
N GLU A 158 -21.24 -4.69 19.24
CA GLU A 158 -22.17 -3.91 18.41
C GLU A 158 -21.63 -3.72 16.98
N LEU A 159 -20.34 -3.38 16.81
CA LEU A 159 -19.68 -3.36 15.51
C LEU A 159 -19.89 -4.67 14.75
N ALA A 160 -19.62 -5.79 15.40
CA ALA A 160 -19.84 -7.10 14.79
C ALA A 160 -21.31 -7.33 14.40
N GLY A 161 -22.26 -6.92 15.24
CA GLY A 161 -23.68 -6.99 14.91
C GLY A 161 -24.03 -6.21 13.64
N LEU A 162 -23.52 -4.97 13.52
CA LEU A 162 -23.72 -4.12 12.34
C LEU A 162 -22.99 -4.65 11.09
N MET A 163 -21.90 -5.37 11.28
CA MET A 163 -21.13 -5.98 10.18
C MET A 163 -21.69 -7.32 9.70
N ALA A 164 -22.68 -7.89 10.37
CA ALA A 164 -23.17 -9.25 10.05
C ALA A 164 -23.56 -9.41 8.58
N ASP A 165 -24.11 -8.36 7.97
CA ASP A 165 -24.51 -8.31 6.56
C ASP A 165 -23.42 -7.64 5.66
N GLY A 166 -22.24 -7.40 6.20
CA GLY A 166 -21.16 -6.65 5.53
C GLY A 166 -20.66 -7.23 4.21
N LEU A 167 -20.87 -8.54 3.98
CA LEU A 167 -20.56 -9.15 2.68
C LEU A 167 -21.46 -8.63 1.55
N ALA A 168 -22.68 -8.24 1.85
CA ALA A 168 -23.64 -7.70 0.88
C ALA A 168 -23.61 -6.16 0.82
N SER A 169 -23.46 -5.49 1.97
CA SER A 169 -23.61 -4.03 2.11
C SER A 169 -22.27 -3.26 2.21
N GLY A 170 -21.14 -3.98 2.42
CA GLY A 170 -19.85 -3.38 2.74
C GLY A 170 -19.68 -3.14 4.25
N PHE A 171 -18.53 -2.58 4.62
CA PHE A 171 -18.12 -2.33 6.02
C PHE A 171 -18.05 -0.82 6.33
N GLY A 172 -19.09 -0.10 5.96
CA GLY A 172 -19.23 1.33 6.13
C GLY A 172 -19.07 2.13 4.83
N ASP A 173 -19.55 3.37 4.86
CA ASP A 173 -19.40 4.31 3.75
C ASP A 173 -17.93 4.76 3.65
N LEU A 174 -17.37 4.75 2.45
CA LEU A 174 -15.95 5.09 2.21
C LEU A 174 -15.69 6.59 2.13
N GLY A 175 -16.74 7.43 2.07
CA GLY A 175 -16.63 8.87 1.84
C GLY A 175 -16.27 9.21 0.39
N LEU A 176 -16.66 8.38 -0.57
CA LEU A 176 -16.46 8.63 -2.01
C LEU A 176 -17.59 9.51 -2.55
N ASP A 177 -17.24 10.37 -3.50
CA ASP A 177 -18.24 11.05 -4.31
C ASP A 177 -18.96 10.07 -5.25
N GLU A 178 -20.04 10.53 -5.91
CA GLU A 178 -20.88 9.70 -6.76
C GLU A 178 -20.09 9.08 -7.93
N THR A 179 -19.16 9.83 -8.52
CA THR A 179 -18.33 9.35 -9.63
C THR A 179 -17.39 8.25 -9.17
N MET A 180 -16.69 8.45 -8.06
CA MET A 180 -15.79 7.45 -7.50
C MET A 180 -16.54 6.22 -6.98
N ALA A 181 -17.74 6.38 -6.46
CA ALA A 181 -18.60 5.27 -6.08
C ALA A 181 -18.99 4.41 -7.32
N MET A 182 -19.36 5.04 -8.44
CA MET A 182 -19.64 4.32 -9.69
C MET A 182 -18.41 3.60 -10.25
N VAL A 183 -17.23 4.24 -10.20
CA VAL A 183 -15.96 3.60 -10.58
C VAL A 183 -15.71 2.38 -9.71
N ARG A 184 -15.82 2.53 -8.39
CA ARG A 184 -15.68 1.42 -7.45
C ARG A 184 -16.61 0.26 -7.77
N ASP A 185 -17.90 0.54 -7.96
CA ASP A 185 -18.91 -0.51 -8.21
C ASP A 185 -18.66 -1.24 -9.53
N SER A 186 -18.13 -0.55 -10.55
CA SER A 186 -17.76 -1.16 -11.82
C SER A 186 -16.61 -2.15 -11.64
N PHE A 187 -15.52 -1.72 -10.98
CA PHE A 187 -14.35 -2.57 -10.77
C PHE A 187 -14.60 -3.67 -9.73
N ARG A 188 -15.50 -3.42 -8.75
CA ARG A 188 -15.96 -4.43 -7.82
C ARG A 188 -16.65 -5.57 -8.56
N ARG A 189 -17.62 -5.26 -9.44
CA ARG A 189 -18.30 -6.27 -10.28
C ARG A 189 -17.31 -7.00 -11.17
N PHE A 190 -16.40 -6.29 -11.84
CA PHE A 190 -15.37 -6.93 -12.64
C PHE A 190 -14.55 -7.94 -11.82
N ALA A 191 -14.09 -7.55 -10.64
CA ALA A 191 -13.34 -8.43 -9.76
C ALA A 191 -14.15 -9.65 -9.31
N GLU A 192 -15.43 -9.46 -8.98
CA GLU A 192 -16.33 -10.53 -8.54
C GLU A 192 -16.66 -11.52 -9.67
N ASP A 193 -16.88 -11.03 -10.88
CA ASP A 193 -17.29 -11.87 -12.01
C ASP A 193 -16.11 -12.55 -12.73
N LYS A 194 -14.98 -11.84 -12.85
CA LYS A 194 -13.87 -12.22 -13.74
C LYS A 194 -12.59 -12.64 -13.02
N VAL A 195 -12.40 -12.26 -11.77
CA VAL A 195 -11.13 -12.48 -11.05
C VAL A 195 -11.29 -13.44 -9.88
N ILE A 196 -12.17 -13.14 -8.92
CA ILE A 196 -12.33 -13.92 -7.68
C ILE A 196 -12.58 -15.41 -7.93
N PRO A 197 -13.44 -15.82 -8.90
CA PRO A 197 -13.74 -17.23 -9.13
C PRO A 197 -12.50 -18.04 -9.56
N PHE A 198 -11.50 -17.41 -10.15
CA PHE A 198 -10.34 -18.08 -10.75
C PHE A 198 -9.02 -17.80 -10.04
N ALA A 199 -8.94 -16.73 -9.26
CA ALA A 199 -7.69 -16.24 -8.66
C ALA A 199 -6.98 -17.29 -7.80
N HIS A 200 -7.72 -18.11 -7.07
CA HIS A 200 -7.14 -19.13 -6.23
C HIS A 200 -6.53 -20.28 -7.06
N GLU A 201 -7.20 -20.69 -8.13
CA GLU A 201 -6.72 -21.69 -9.07
C GLU A 201 -5.44 -21.21 -9.78
N TRP A 202 -5.42 -19.96 -10.29
CA TRP A 202 -4.21 -19.37 -10.88
C TRP A 202 -3.04 -19.36 -9.90
N HIS A 203 -3.32 -19.03 -8.63
CA HIS A 203 -2.28 -19.07 -7.60
C HIS A 203 -1.73 -20.49 -7.36
N LEU A 204 -2.61 -21.49 -7.19
CA LEU A 204 -2.21 -22.87 -6.90
C LEU A 204 -1.41 -23.49 -8.05
N LYS A 205 -1.80 -23.22 -9.29
CA LYS A 205 -1.12 -23.70 -10.48
C LYS A 205 0.11 -22.89 -10.86
N ASP A 206 0.30 -21.74 -10.22
CA ASP A 206 1.31 -20.74 -10.59
C ASP A 206 1.16 -20.30 -12.06
N ASP A 207 -0.11 -20.16 -12.48
CA ASP A 207 -0.46 -19.74 -13.83
C ASP A 207 -0.35 -18.23 -13.96
N PHE A 208 -0.09 -17.76 -15.18
CA PHE A 208 -0.24 -16.35 -15.50
C PHE A 208 -1.71 -15.92 -15.46
N ILE A 209 -1.95 -14.66 -15.07
CA ILE A 209 -3.22 -14.00 -15.32
C ILE A 209 -3.48 -14.08 -16.84
N PRO A 210 -4.67 -14.55 -17.29
CA PRO A 210 -4.98 -14.65 -18.70
C PRO A 210 -4.84 -13.32 -19.45
N LEU A 211 -4.38 -13.38 -20.71
CA LEU A 211 -4.23 -12.16 -21.53
C LEU A 211 -5.58 -11.51 -21.81
N GLU A 212 -6.65 -12.27 -21.83
CA GLU A 212 -8.03 -11.79 -21.98
C GLU A 212 -8.43 -10.86 -20.82
N ILE A 213 -8.04 -11.20 -19.58
CA ILE A 213 -8.23 -10.33 -18.42
C ILE A 213 -7.43 -9.03 -18.56
N ILE A 214 -6.22 -9.11 -19.07
CA ILE A 214 -5.38 -7.91 -19.31
C ILE A 214 -6.00 -7.04 -20.40
N ALA A 215 -6.54 -7.63 -21.46
CA ALA A 215 -7.23 -6.91 -22.52
C ALA A 215 -8.51 -6.22 -22.01
N GLU A 216 -9.35 -6.92 -21.22
CA GLU A 216 -10.54 -6.33 -20.58
C GLU A 216 -10.17 -5.17 -19.65
N LEU A 217 -9.06 -5.26 -18.90
CA LEU A 217 -8.56 -4.14 -18.08
C LEU A 217 -8.11 -2.95 -18.92
N ALA A 218 -7.52 -3.18 -20.09
CA ALA A 218 -7.16 -2.13 -21.02
C ALA A 218 -8.42 -1.42 -21.56
N GLU A 219 -9.44 -2.18 -21.96
CA GLU A 219 -10.73 -1.65 -22.42
C GLU A 219 -11.43 -0.83 -21.32
N LEU A 220 -11.27 -1.22 -20.05
CA LEU A 220 -11.76 -0.48 -18.88
C LEU A 220 -10.88 0.74 -18.53
N GLY A 221 -9.80 0.99 -19.25
CA GLY A 221 -8.94 2.15 -19.10
C GLY A 221 -7.96 2.11 -17.93
N VAL A 222 -7.72 0.94 -17.34
CA VAL A 222 -6.87 0.79 -16.13
C VAL A 222 -5.45 1.30 -16.35
N PHE A 223 -4.89 1.11 -17.56
CA PHE A 223 -3.49 1.45 -17.86
C PHE A 223 -3.27 2.93 -18.18
N GLY A 224 -4.34 3.67 -18.51
CA GLY A 224 -4.31 5.11 -18.78
C GLY A 224 -5.07 5.95 -17.75
N LEU A 225 -5.40 5.40 -16.59
CA LEU A 225 -6.36 5.99 -15.65
C LEU A 225 -5.99 7.42 -15.23
N THR A 226 -4.74 7.66 -14.87
CA THR A 226 -4.23 8.97 -14.41
C THR A 226 -3.50 9.75 -15.50
N LEU A 227 -3.32 9.14 -16.67
CA LEU A 227 -2.64 9.78 -17.79
C LEU A 227 -3.54 10.87 -18.40
N PRO A 228 -2.98 12.04 -18.78
CA PRO A 228 -3.74 13.08 -19.47
C PRO A 228 -4.40 12.60 -20.76
N GLU A 229 -5.59 13.16 -21.08
CA GLU A 229 -6.36 12.81 -22.27
C GLU A 229 -5.59 13.05 -23.58
N GLU A 230 -4.73 14.07 -23.62
CA GLU A 230 -3.88 14.37 -24.79
C GLU A 230 -2.93 13.23 -25.18
N TYR A 231 -2.64 12.31 -24.26
CA TYR A 231 -1.84 11.11 -24.49
C TYR A 231 -2.68 9.82 -24.47
N GLY A 232 -4.00 9.92 -24.61
CA GLY A 232 -4.89 8.76 -24.67
C GLY A 232 -5.32 8.21 -23.32
N GLY A 233 -5.10 8.92 -22.23
CA GLY A 233 -5.54 8.55 -20.89
C GLY A 233 -6.93 9.10 -20.54
N HIS A 234 -7.31 8.94 -19.27
CA HIS A 234 -8.62 9.39 -18.74
C HIS A 234 -8.52 10.63 -17.86
N GLY A 235 -7.31 11.09 -17.51
CA GLY A 235 -7.10 12.29 -16.68
C GLY A 235 -7.69 12.21 -15.28
N LEU A 236 -7.99 11.01 -14.77
CA LEU A 236 -8.50 10.81 -13.42
C LEU A 236 -7.37 10.94 -12.39
N GLY A 237 -7.71 11.34 -11.18
CA GLY A 237 -6.72 11.53 -10.12
C GLY A 237 -6.24 10.23 -9.46
N LYS A 238 -5.29 10.37 -8.54
CA LYS A 238 -4.74 9.25 -7.78
C LYS A 238 -5.76 8.62 -6.82
N THR A 239 -6.80 9.34 -6.44
CA THR A 239 -7.93 8.78 -5.69
C THR A 239 -8.64 7.71 -6.53
N ALA A 240 -8.91 7.96 -7.81
CA ALA A 240 -9.48 6.96 -8.71
C ALA A 240 -8.54 5.75 -8.88
N MET A 241 -7.24 6.01 -9.03
CA MET A 241 -6.23 4.96 -9.06
C MET A 241 -6.29 4.07 -7.80
N CYS A 242 -6.44 4.66 -6.60
CA CYS A 242 -6.56 3.91 -5.35
C CYS A 242 -7.83 3.05 -5.33
N VAL A 243 -8.98 3.60 -5.71
CA VAL A 243 -10.26 2.90 -5.74
C VAL A 243 -10.20 1.69 -6.68
N VAL A 244 -9.69 1.86 -7.89
CA VAL A 244 -9.54 0.78 -8.88
C VAL A 244 -8.56 -0.29 -8.38
N THR A 245 -7.40 0.15 -7.90
CA THR A 245 -6.35 -0.75 -7.39
C THR A 245 -6.84 -1.56 -6.19
N GLU A 246 -7.61 -0.96 -5.27
CA GLU A 246 -8.19 -1.62 -4.12
C GLU A 246 -9.12 -2.76 -4.56
N GLU A 247 -10.12 -2.49 -5.41
CA GLU A 247 -11.09 -3.51 -5.83
C GLU A 247 -10.45 -4.63 -6.66
N LEU A 248 -9.52 -4.31 -7.56
CA LEU A 248 -8.79 -5.33 -8.31
C LEU A 248 -7.91 -6.20 -7.39
N SER A 249 -7.26 -5.59 -6.37
CA SER A 249 -6.43 -6.32 -5.40
C SER A 249 -7.25 -7.12 -4.40
N ARG A 250 -8.49 -6.69 -4.09
CA ARG A 250 -9.46 -7.49 -3.36
C ARG A 250 -9.77 -8.78 -4.11
N GLY A 251 -9.85 -8.74 -5.43
CA GLY A 251 -9.97 -9.93 -6.28
C GLY A 251 -8.70 -10.78 -6.27
N TYR A 252 -7.60 -10.18 -6.70
CA TYR A 252 -6.27 -10.79 -6.73
C TYR A 252 -5.18 -9.71 -6.80
N ILE A 253 -4.22 -9.76 -5.90
CA ILE A 253 -3.15 -8.75 -5.83
C ILE A 253 -2.37 -8.61 -7.15
N GLY A 254 -2.17 -9.71 -7.87
CA GLY A 254 -1.52 -9.70 -9.20
C GLY A 254 -2.30 -8.84 -10.21
N VAL A 255 -3.62 -8.99 -10.26
CA VAL A 255 -4.48 -8.18 -11.15
C VAL A 255 -4.44 -6.70 -10.75
N GLY A 256 -4.54 -6.39 -9.46
CA GLY A 256 -4.41 -5.02 -8.96
C GLY A 256 -3.03 -4.39 -9.19
N SER A 257 -2.01 -5.21 -9.46
CA SER A 257 -0.65 -4.74 -9.71
C SER A 257 -0.33 -4.47 -11.18
N LEU A 258 -1.16 -4.93 -12.11
CA LEU A 258 -0.95 -4.68 -13.54
C LEU A 258 -0.96 -3.18 -13.86
N GLY A 259 -1.93 -2.42 -13.32
CA GLY A 259 -2.00 -0.97 -13.46
C GLY A 259 -0.78 -0.25 -12.89
N THR A 260 -0.13 -0.78 -11.85
CA THR A 260 1.08 -0.17 -11.26
C THR A 260 2.23 -0.13 -12.25
N ARG A 261 2.39 -1.15 -13.09
CA ARG A 261 3.48 -1.18 -14.09
C ARG A 261 3.29 -0.08 -15.14
N ALA A 262 2.06 0.10 -15.62
CA ALA A 262 1.70 1.17 -16.55
C ALA A 262 1.88 2.55 -15.91
N GLU A 263 1.42 2.73 -14.66
CA GLU A 263 1.54 3.99 -13.92
C GLU A 263 3.00 4.43 -13.77
N ILE A 264 3.89 3.53 -13.32
CA ILE A 264 5.32 3.82 -13.17
C ILE A 264 5.94 4.23 -14.51
N PHE A 265 5.60 3.52 -15.59
CA PHE A 265 6.09 3.83 -16.92
C PHE A 265 5.61 5.22 -17.37
N CYS A 266 4.31 5.47 -17.29
CA CYS A 266 3.71 6.73 -17.71
C CYS A 266 4.26 7.93 -16.93
N GLU A 267 4.36 7.83 -15.61
CA GLU A 267 4.93 8.90 -14.78
C GLU A 267 6.40 9.20 -15.13
N LEU A 268 7.21 8.15 -15.35
CA LEU A 268 8.60 8.32 -15.78
C LEU A 268 8.68 9.07 -17.11
N VAL A 269 7.86 8.69 -18.08
CA VAL A 269 7.86 9.32 -19.41
C VAL A 269 7.30 10.74 -19.35
N ILE A 270 6.26 11.00 -18.56
CA ILE A 270 5.70 12.36 -18.38
C ILE A 270 6.74 13.28 -17.73
N ALA A 271 7.38 12.82 -16.66
CA ALA A 271 8.31 13.64 -15.88
C ALA A 271 9.68 13.82 -16.56
N GLY A 272 10.13 12.84 -17.34
CA GLY A 272 11.51 12.83 -17.86
C GLY A 272 11.65 12.65 -19.35
N GLY A 273 10.58 12.34 -20.08
CA GLY A 273 10.63 12.09 -21.53
C GLY A 273 10.59 13.34 -22.39
N THR A 274 11.13 13.24 -23.61
CA THR A 274 10.89 14.26 -24.66
C THR A 274 9.47 14.19 -25.18
N GLU A 275 9.01 15.23 -25.88
CA GLU A 275 7.66 15.23 -26.48
C GLU A 275 7.47 14.10 -27.51
N GLU A 276 8.53 13.75 -28.24
CA GLU A 276 8.52 12.61 -29.17
C GLU A 276 8.35 11.29 -28.39
N GLN A 277 9.05 11.13 -27.28
CA GLN A 277 8.92 9.94 -26.42
C GLN A 277 7.52 9.86 -25.81
N LYS A 278 6.96 10.96 -25.31
CA LYS A 278 5.60 11.00 -24.77
C LYS A 278 4.58 10.58 -25.82
N LYS A 279 4.61 11.20 -27.00
CA LYS A 279 3.69 10.90 -28.10
C LYS A 279 3.83 9.49 -28.64
N LYS A 280 5.04 8.91 -28.62
CA LYS A 280 5.29 7.53 -29.04
C LYS A 280 4.75 6.52 -28.05
N TRP A 281 5.08 6.68 -26.77
CA TRP A 281 4.93 5.61 -25.79
C TRP A 281 3.62 5.64 -25.01
N LEU A 282 3.16 6.83 -24.60
CA LEU A 282 2.05 6.95 -23.65
C LEU A 282 0.73 6.39 -24.21
N PRO A 283 0.33 6.64 -25.48
CA PRO A 283 -0.89 6.07 -26.02
C PRO A 283 -0.86 4.54 -26.07
N LEU A 284 0.29 3.94 -26.43
CA LEU A 284 0.44 2.50 -26.55
C LEU A 284 0.34 1.79 -25.18
N ILE A 285 0.85 2.43 -24.12
CA ILE A 285 0.71 1.92 -22.76
C ILE A 285 -0.72 2.09 -22.27
N ALA A 286 -1.32 3.28 -22.46
CA ALA A 286 -2.70 3.56 -22.02
C ALA A 286 -3.71 2.60 -22.65
N GLY A 287 -3.54 2.30 -23.94
CA GLY A 287 -4.38 1.34 -24.68
C GLY A 287 -4.10 -0.13 -24.39
N GLY A 288 -3.04 -0.43 -23.59
CA GLY A 288 -2.64 -1.81 -23.31
C GLY A 288 -2.01 -2.57 -24.48
N GLU A 289 -1.67 -1.86 -25.56
CA GLU A 289 -0.97 -2.46 -26.72
C GLU A 289 0.42 -2.92 -26.35
N LEU A 290 1.10 -2.15 -25.48
CA LEU A 290 2.39 -2.50 -24.90
C LEU A 290 2.26 -2.65 -23.37
N LEU A 291 2.79 -3.74 -22.86
CA LEU A 291 2.85 -4.01 -21.42
C LEU A 291 4.24 -3.64 -20.88
N PRO A 292 4.33 -2.72 -19.91
CA PRO A 292 5.61 -2.33 -19.35
C PRO A 292 6.00 -3.15 -18.12
N THR A 293 7.30 -3.15 -17.81
CA THR A 293 7.82 -3.61 -16.53
C THR A 293 8.94 -2.71 -16.01
N ALA A 294 9.08 -2.64 -14.69
CA ALA A 294 10.10 -1.86 -14.00
C ALA A 294 11.33 -2.72 -13.70
N VAL A 295 12.52 -2.31 -14.18
CA VAL A 295 13.75 -3.13 -14.13
C VAL A 295 14.85 -2.34 -13.42
N PHE A 296 14.83 -2.37 -12.07
CA PHE A 296 15.74 -1.59 -11.24
C PHE A 296 16.65 -2.46 -10.38
N THR A 297 16.07 -3.38 -9.61
CA THR A 297 16.72 -4.18 -8.57
C THR A 297 17.77 -5.15 -9.14
N GLU A 298 18.89 -5.27 -8.43
CA GLU A 298 19.94 -6.27 -8.72
C GLU A 298 20.10 -7.24 -7.55
N PRO A 299 20.74 -8.41 -7.74
CA PRO A 299 20.90 -9.40 -6.67
C PRO A 299 21.53 -8.85 -5.37
N ASN A 300 22.39 -7.83 -5.48
CA ASN A 300 23.09 -7.22 -4.36
C ASN A 300 22.62 -5.78 -4.04
N THR A 301 21.64 -5.26 -4.75
CA THR A 301 21.16 -3.87 -4.59
C THR A 301 19.65 -3.78 -4.77
N GLY A 302 18.91 -3.78 -3.65
CA GLY A 302 17.46 -3.50 -3.62
C GLY A 302 17.19 -2.09 -3.13
N SER A 303 17.32 -1.84 -1.83
CA SER A 303 17.09 -0.53 -1.24
C SER A 303 18.16 0.51 -1.60
N ASP A 304 19.41 0.07 -1.83
CA ASP A 304 20.53 0.93 -2.25
C ASP A 304 20.74 0.91 -3.77
N LEU A 305 19.80 1.51 -4.51
CA LEU A 305 19.89 1.61 -5.98
C LEU A 305 21.11 2.40 -6.46
N GLY A 306 21.70 3.26 -5.63
CA GLY A 306 22.90 4.00 -5.96
C GLY A 306 24.13 3.12 -6.22
N SER A 307 24.13 1.91 -5.68
CA SER A 307 25.22 0.93 -5.81
C SER A 307 25.03 -0.07 -6.95
N LEU A 308 24.01 0.07 -7.79
CA LEU A 308 23.76 -0.84 -8.91
C LEU A 308 24.91 -0.87 -9.93
N ARG A 309 25.12 -2.05 -10.55
CA ARG A 309 26.30 -2.34 -11.38
C ARG A 309 25.97 -2.67 -12.84
N THR A 310 24.72 -2.95 -13.20
CA THR A 310 24.32 -3.12 -14.62
C THR A 310 24.76 -1.91 -15.41
N ARG A 311 25.56 -2.12 -16.47
CA ARG A 311 26.17 -1.06 -17.28
C ARG A 311 25.48 -0.95 -18.62
N ALA A 312 25.38 0.26 -19.13
CA ALA A 312 24.96 0.56 -20.49
C ALA A 312 26.05 1.39 -21.15
N VAL A 313 26.74 0.84 -22.14
CA VAL A 313 27.85 1.49 -22.84
C VAL A 313 27.40 1.87 -24.23
N LYS A 314 27.55 3.16 -24.57
CA LYS A 314 27.16 3.68 -25.89
C LYS A 314 28.07 3.12 -26.98
N ASP A 315 27.47 2.61 -28.06
CA ASP A 315 28.13 2.09 -29.25
C ASP A 315 27.35 2.52 -30.49
N GLY A 316 27.75 3.64 -31.11
CA GLY A 316 27.00 4.25 -32.20
C GLY A 316 25.60 4.69 -31.79
N ASP A 317 24.59 4.13 -32.45
CA ASP A 317 23.17 4.45 -32.24
C ASP A 317 22.48 3.57 -31.19
N VAL A 318 23.24 2.72 -30.49
CA VAL A 318 22.73 1.83 -29.45
C VAL A 318 23.53 1.97 -28.15
N TYR A 319 22.92 1.51 -27.05
CA TYR A 319 23.63 1.18 -25.81
C TYR A 319 23.66 -0.33 -25.65
N LYS A 320 24.84 -0.89 -25.39
CA LYS A 320 25.03 -2.29 -25.04
C LYS A 320 24.96 -2.45 -23.53
N VAL A 321 23.94 -3.20 -23.09
CA VAL A 321 23.68 -3.42 -21.67
C VAL A 321 24.30 -4.75 -21.24
N THR A 322 24.99 -4.74 -20.10
CA THR A 322 25.58 -5.93 -19.47
C THR A 322 25.39 -5.87 -17.96
N GLY A 323 24.87 -6.94 -17.38
CA GLY A 323 24.61 -7.05 -15.93
C GLY A 323 23.45 -7.98 -15.61
N ASN A 324 23.04 -7.99 -14.35
CA ASN A 324 21.95 -8.85 -13.87
C ASN A 324 20.91 -8.05 -13.10
N LYS A 325 19.65 -8.38 -13.33
CA LYS A 325 18.50 -7.84 -12.60
C LYS A 325 17.73 -8.98 -11.94
N THR A 326 17.06 -8.70 -10.84
CA THR A 326 16.28 -9.70 -10.09
C THR A 326 15.00 -9.10 -9.55
N TRP A 327 14.04 -9.96 -9.19
CA TRP A 327 12.72 -9.56 -8.70
C TRP A 327 11.98 -8.67 -9.70
N ILE A 328 12.03 -9.04 -10.98
CA ILE A 328 11.39 -8.26 -12.03
C ILE A 328 10.02 -8.88 -12.34
N THR A 329 9.00 -8.20 -11.86
CA THR A 329 7.60 -8.61 -11.99
C THR A 329 7.14 -8.52 -13.44
N HIS A 330 6.47 -9.57 -13.95
CA HIS A 330 5.85 -9.63 -15.29
C HIS A 330 6.85 -9.52 -16.46
N ALA A 331 8.14 -9.74 -16.21
CA ALA A 331 9.19 -9.47 -17.19
C ALA A 331 9.08 -10.28 -18.47
N ALA A 332 8.65 -11.55 -18.40
CA ALA A 332 8.48 -12.38 -19.60
C ALA A 332 7.47 -11.78 -20.58
N ARG A 333 6.28 -11.38 -20.08
CA ARG A 333 5.17 -10.86 -20.88
C ARG A 333 5.24 -9.37 -21.19
N ALA A 334 6.19 -8.63 -20.62
CA ALA A 334 6.37 -7.21 -20.94
C ALA A 334 6.96 -7.04 -22.35
N ASP A 335 6.60 -5.93 -22.99
CA ASP A 335 7.11 -5.50 -24.30
C ASP A 335 8.19 -4.43 -24.17
N VAL A 336 8.15 -3.67 -23.05
CA VAL A 336 9.09 -2.59 -22.78
C VAL A 336 9.47 -2.56 -21.30
N MET A 337 10.74 -2.28 -21.04
CA MET A 337 11.32 -2.18 -19.71
C MET A 337 11.69 -0.73 -19.40
N THR A 338 11.28 -0.19 -18.23
CA THR A 338 11.95 0.96 -17.66
C THR A 338 13.23 0.45 -17.00
N LEU A 339 14.34 0.48 -17.74
CA LEU A 339 15.60 -0.12 -17.33
C LEU A 339 16.55 0.92 -16.74
N LEU A 340 16.85 0.80 -15.45
CA LEU A 340 17.86 1.62 -14.78
C LEU A 340 19.24 0.97 -14.89
N ALA A 341 20.19 1.66 -15.52
CA ALA A 341 21.54 1.17 -15.72
C ALA A 341 22.58 2.29 -15.53
N ARG A 342 23.83 1.92 -15.31
CA ARG A 342 24.95 2.83 -15.14
C ARG A 342 25.59 3.14 -16.51
N THR A 343 25.50 4.39 -16.94
CA THR A 343 26.13 4.90 -18.17
C THR A 343 27.50 5.53 -17.88
N ASN A 344 27.71 6.05 -16.66
CA ASN A 344 29.00 6.61 -16.26
C ASN A 344 29.54 5.91 -15.00
N SER A 345 30.57 5.07 -15.19
CA SER A 345 31.22 4.35 -14.08
C SER A 345 32.23 5.21 -13.30
N ALA A 346 32.64 6.36 -13.82
CA ALA A 346 33.50 7.31 -13.10
C ALA A 346 32.71 8.14 -12.06
N GLU A 347 31.37 8.25 -12.25
CA GLU A 347 30.48 8.94 -11.31
C GLU A 347 29.88 7.92 -10.33
N PRO A 348 30.27 7.95 -9.05
CA PRO A 348 29.72 7.06 -8.05
C PRO A 348 28.27 7.44 -7.67
N GLY A 349 27.55 6.47 -7.10
CA GLY A 349 26.19 6.68 -6.61
C GLY A 349 25.20 7.00 -7.74
N TYR A 350 24.28 7.89 -7.47
CA TYR A 350 23.10 8.14 -8.30
C TYR A 350 23.38 8.88 -9.61
N LYS A 351 24.42 9.72 -9.64
CA LYS A 351 24.72 10.58 -10.80
C LYS A 351 25.17 9.83 -12.04
N GLY A 352 25.69 8.62 -11.89
CA GLY A 352 26.09 7.77 -13.01
C GLY A 352 24.95 6.94 -13.61
N LEU A 353 23.70 7.09 -13.12
CA LEU A 353 22.58 6.25 -13.49
C LEU A 353 21.68 6.91 -14.54
N SER A 354 21.28 6.15 -15.55
CA SER A 354 20.39 6.57 -16.61
C SER A 354 19.20 5.61 -16.74
N MET A 355 18.06 6.14 -17.18
CA MET A 355 16.84 5.39 -17.39
C MET A 355 16.61 5.16 -18.89
N PHE A 356 16.25 3.95 -19.27
CA PHE A 356 15.97 3.57 -20.66
C PHE A 356 14.56 3.01 -20.81
N LEU A 357 13.92 3.31 -21.93
CA LEU A 357 12.70 2.67 -22.40
C LEU A 357 13.11 1.53 -23.33
N ALA A 358 13.50 0.39 -22.72
CA ALA A 358 14.15 -0.69 -23.44
C ALA A 358 13.12 -1.69 -24.00
N GLU A 359 12.95 -1.69 -25.32
CA GLU A 359 12.07 -2.62 -26.05
C GLU A 359 12.60 -4.05 -25.98
N LYS A 360 11.69 -5.02 -25.87
CA LYS A 360 12.00 -6.44 -25.94
C LYS A 360 10.88 -7.23 -26.62
N ILE A 361 11.20 -8.40 -27.09
CA ILE A 361 10.21 -9.34 -27.60
C ILE A 361 9.50 -9.99 -26.39
N ARG A 362 8.16 -10.02 -26.45
CA ARG A 362 7.33 -10.71 -25.44
C ARG A 362 7.67 -12.20 -25.44
N GLY A 363 7.92 -12.75 -24.26
CA GLY A 363 8.14 -14.18 -24.05
C GLY A 363 6.93 -14.88 -23.44
N ASP A 364 7.11 -16.15 -23.18
CA ASP A 364 6.15 -17.04 -22.53
C ASP A 364 6.85 -17.95 -21.49
N ASP A 365 6.14 -18.93 -20.95
CA ASP A 365 6.70 -19.86 -19.97
C ASP A 365 7.82 -20.76 -20.56
N ALA A 366 7.77 -21.09 -21.86
CA ALA A 366 8.76 -21.93 -22.49
C ALA A 366 10.04 -21.17 -22.86
N ASN A 367 9.89 -19.88 -23.22
CA ASN A 367 11.00 -18.99 -23.56
C ASN A 367 10.70 -17.57 -23.04
N PRO A 368 11.01 -17.30 -21.76
CA PRO A 368 10.66 -16.01 -21.16
C PRO A 368 11.44 -14.82 -21.73
N PHE A 369 12.62 -15.03 -22.31
CA PHE A 369 13.47 -13.96 -22.83
C PHE A 369 14.01 -14.29 -24.25
N PRO A 370 13.15 -14.23 -25.29
CA PRO A 370 13.57 -14.53 -26.66
C PRO A 370 14.44 -13.44 -27.31
N THR A 371 14.56 -12.27 -26.68
CA THR A 371 15.34 -11.14 -27.20
C THR A 371 16.84 -11.42 -27.17
N PRO A 372 17.59 -11.18 -28.26
CA PRO A 372 19.04 -11.34 -28.25
C PRO A 372 19.73 -10.54 -27.14
N GLY A 373 20.72 -11.14 -26.51
CA GLY A 373 21.45 -10.53 -25.39
C GLY A 373 20.70 -10.58 -24.05
N MET A 374 19.54 -11.22 -23.99
CA MET A 374 18.80 -11.48 -22.75
C MET A 374 18.77 -12.96 -22.41
N THR A 375 18.92 -13.26 -21.14
CA THR A 375 18.72 -14.58 -20.53
C THR A 375 17.99 -14.40 -19.20
N GLY A 376 17.51 -15.47 -18.61
CA GLY A 376 16.91 -15.39 -17.28
C GLY A 376 15.96 -16.55 -17.01
N GLY A 377 15.31 -16.49 -15.86
CA GLY A 377 14.37 -17.51 -15.42
C GLY A 377 13.42 -17.01 -14.36
N GLU A 378 12.36 -17.77 -14.14
CA GLU A 378 11.37 -17.50 -13.12
C GLU A 378 11.93 -17.74 -11.72
N ILE A 379 11.62 -16.84 -10.81
CA ILE A 379 11.82 -16.99 -9.37
C ILE A 379 10.51 -17.48 -8.77
N LYS A 380 10.46 -18.70 -8.27
CA LYS A 380 9.27 -19.23 -7.60
C LYS A 380 9.00 -18.51 -6.28
N VAL A 381 7.78 -18.04 -6.11
CA VAL A 381 7.38 -17.19 -4.98
C VAL A 381 6.23 -17.78 -4.19
N LEU A 382 6.10 -17.38 -2.91
CA LEU A 382 5.05 -17.86 -2.01
C LEU A 382 3.67 -17.31 -2.40
N GLY A 383 3.61 -16.03 -2.72
CA GLY A 383 2.43 -15.27 -3.11
C GLY A 383 2.77 -14.27 -4.18
N TYR A 384 1.83 -13.37 -4.50
CA TYR A 384 2.02 -12.39 -5.58
C TYR A 384 2.28 -13.07 -6.93
N ARG A 385 1.64 -14.23 -7.12
CA ARG A 385 1.71 -15.01 -8.35
C ARG A 385 0.80 -14.39 -9.42
N GLY A 386 0.80 -14.96 -10.62
CA GLY A 386 -0.05 -14.52 -11.73
C GLY A 386 0.61 -13.55 -12.70
N MET A 387 1.62 -12.80 -12.26
CA MET A 387 2.52 -12.04 -13.12
C MET A 387 3.90 -12.68 -13.21
N LYS A 388 4.25 -13.52 -12.25
CA LYS A 388 5.55 -14.17 -12.06
C LYS A 388 6.69 -13.17 -11.84
N GLU A 389 7.70 -13.60 -11.09
CA GLU A 389 8.92 -12.85 -10.80
C GLU A 389 10.09 -13.45 -11.54
N TYR A 390 11.03 -12.61 -12.00
CA TYR A 390 12.13 -13.06 -12.83
C TYR A 390 13.48 -12.51 -12.40
N GLU A 391 14.53 -13.29 -12.61
CA GLU A 391 15.88 -12.80 -12.78
C GLU A 391 16.18 -12.65 -14.28
N ILE A 392 16.95 -11.63 -14.63
CA ILE A 392 17.32 -11.29 -16.01
C ILE A 392 18.83 -11.07 -16.08
N GLY A 393 19.49 -11.78 -17.01
CA GLY A 393 20.86 -11.52 -17.40
C GLY A 393 20.91 -10.76 -18.71
N PHE A 394 21.72 -9.71 -18.76
CA PHE A 394 22.03 -8.96 -19.97
C PHE A 394 23.48 -9.22 -20.38
N ASP A 395 23.68 -9.63 -21.62
CA ASP A 395 25.01 -9.82 -22.22
C ASP A 395 25.03 -9.16 -23.62
N GLY A 396 25.41 -7.89 -23.65
CA GLY A 396 25.39 -7.10 -24.87
C GLY A 396 23.97 -6.80 -25.40
N PHE A 397 22.95 -6.82 -24.54
CA PHE A 397 21.59 -6.46 -24.92
C PHE A 397 21.54 -5.02 -25.46
N GLU A 398 21.00 -4.85 -26.67
CA GLU A 398 21.02 -3.56 -27.36
C GLU A 398 19.75 -2.76 -27.09
N VAL A 399 19.95 -1.51 -26.65
CA VAL A 399 18.88 -0.51 -26.48
C VAL A 399 19.19 0.67 -27.39
N LYS A 400 18.25 1.08 -28.24
CA LYS A 400 18.43 2.23 -29.12
C LYS A 400 18.74 3.50 -28.33
N ALA A 401 19.67 4.33 -28.82
CA ALA A 401 20.06 5.56 -28.15
C ALA A 401 18.89 6.54 -28.00
N GLU A 402 17.95 6.56 -28.95
CA GLU A 402 16.70 7.34 -28.89
C GLU A 402 15.78 6.97 -27.72
N ASN A 403 15.96 5.77 -27.15
CA ASN A 403 15.19 5.28 -26.00
C ASN A 403 15.84 5.60 -24.64
N LEU A 404 16.94 6.35 -24.60
CA LEU A 404 17.41 7.00 -23.37
C LEU A 404 16.37 8.02 -22.93
N LEU A 405 15.80 7.87 -21.75
CA LEU A 405 14.73 8.73 -21.26
C LEU A 405 15.20 10.19 -21.14
N GLY A 406 14.54 11.09 -21.87
CA GLY A 406 14.89 12.51 -21.89
C GLY A 406 16.19 12.84 -22.64
N GLN A 407 16.80 11.86 -23.35
CA GLN A 407 18.01 12.04 -24.15
C GLN A 407 19.24 12.55 -23.36
N GLN A 408 19.23 12.39 -22.01
CA GLN A 408 20.30 12.85 -21.14
C GLN A 408 20.73 11.78 -20.16
N GLU A 409 22.01 11.41 -20.20
CA GLU A 409 22.61 10.48 -19.23
C GLU A 409 22.65 11.10 -17.82
N GLY A 410 22.70 10.23 -16.80
CA GLY A 410 22.88 10.64 -15.40
C GLY A 410 21.62 11.18 -14.71
N GLN A 411 20.45 11.18 -15.38
CA GLN A 411 19.20 11.67 -14.82
C GLN A 411 18.29 10.54 -14.27
N GLY A 412 18.65 9.29 -14.50
CA GLY A 412 17.77 8.14 -14.26
C GLY A 412 17.25 8.03 -12.82
N PHE A 413 18.11 8.28 -11.84
CA PHE A 413 17.68 8.24 -10.45
C PHE A 413 16.74 9.39 -10.07
N LYS A 414 17.02 10.60 -10.55
CA LYS A 414 16.15 11.77 -10.32
C LYS A 414 14.76 11.54 -10.94
N GLN A 415 14.71 11.00 -12.16
CA GLN A 415 13.46 10.64 -12.84
C GLN A 415 12.69 9.58 -12.02
N LEU A 416 13.38 8.55 -11.54
CA LEU A 416 12.77 7.50 -10.72
C LEU A 416 12.19 8.02 -9.40
N MET A 417 12.86 8.96 -8.74
CA MET A 417 12.38 9.52 -7.46
C MET A 417 11.01 10.18 -7.58
N THR A 418 10.66 10.76 -8.74
CA THR A 418 9.35 11.40 -8.95
C THR A 418 8.19 10.41 -8.99
N THR A 419 8.45 9.13 -9.29
CA THR A 419 7.41 8.08 -9.38
C THR A 419 7.21 7.32 -8.08
N PHE A 420 8.12 7.44 -7.13
CA PHE A 420 8.03 6.65 -5.88
C PHE A 420 6.85 7.02 -4.99
N GLU A 421 6.37 8.26 -5.05
CA GLU A 421 5.19 8.67 -4.29
C GLU A 421 3.96 7.90 -4.76
N SER A 422 3.66 7.93 -6.06
CA SER A 422 2.53 7.21 -6.65
C SER A 422 2.65 5.69 -6.49
N ALA A 423 3.84 5.12 -6.65
CA ALA A 423 4.07 3.71 -6.44
C ALA A 423 3.75 3.26 -4.99
N ARG A 424 4.12 4.08 -3.99
CA ARG A 424 3.79 3.82 -2.58
C ARG A 424 2.30 3.95 -2.29
N ILE A 425 1.65 5.00 -2.83
CA ILE A 425 0.19 5.21 -2.69
C ILE A 425 -0.55 4.00 -3.27
N GLN A 426 -0.16 3.56 -4.47
CA GLN A 426 -0.77 2.39 -5.11
C GLN A 426 -0.49 1.09 -4.36
N THR A 427 0.69 0.95 -3.73
CA THR A 427 0.98 -0.19 -2.86
C THR A 427 0.10 -0.18 -1.61
N ALA A 428 -0.17 0.99 -1.04
CA ALA A 428 -1.10 1.13 0.07
C ALA A 428 -2.53 0.73 -0.35
N ALA A 429 -2.99 1.15 -1.53
CA ALA A 429 -4.29 0.73 -2.06
C ALA A 429 -4.37 -0.79 -2.29
N ARG A 430 -3.31 -1.41 -2.83
CA ARG A 430 -3.23 -2.89 -2.92
C ARG A 430 -3.33 -3.55 -1.55
N ALA A 431 -2.66 -2.99 -0.55
CA ALA A 431 -2.71 -3.50 0.81
C ALA A 431 -4.12 -3.42 1.41
N VAL A 432 -4.83 -2.32 1.19
CA VAL A 432 -6.24 -2.18 1.61
C VAL A 432 -7.12 -3.23 0.92
N GLY A 433 -6.94 -3.46 -0.39
CA GLY A 433 -7.68 -4.48 -1.13
C GLY A 433 -7.43 -5.90 -0.61
N VAL A 434 -6.17 -6.26 -0.32
CA VAL A 434 -5.81 -7.56 0.27
C VAL A 434 -6.39 -7.71 1.69
N ALA A 435 -6.35 -6.65 2.50
CA ALA A 435 -6.96 -6.63 3.83
C ALA A 435 -8.47 -6.81 3.76
N GLN A 436 -9.12 -6.13 2.81
CA GLN A 436 -10.56 -6.26 2.56
C GLN A 436 -10.93 -7.70 2.16
N ALA A 437 -10.16 -8.33 1.26
CA ALA A 437 -10.36 -9.73 0.89
C ALA A 437 -10.24 -10.68 2.10
N ALA A 438 -9.23 -10.47 2.93
CA ALA A 438 -9.03 -11.26 4.15
C ALA A 438 -10.19 -11.10 5.14
N LEU A 439 -10.67 -9.87 5.34
CA LEU A 439 -11.83 -9.58 6.19
C LEU A 439 -13.09 -10.29 5.69
N GLU A 440 -13.38 -10.21 4.39
CA GLU A 440 -14.55 -10.84 3.77
C GLU A 440 -14.50 -12.38 3.88
N LEU A 441 -13.33 -12.99 3.62
CA LEU A 441 -13.13 -14.43 3.77
C LEU A 441 -13.29 -14.88 5.23
N GLY A 442 -12.69 -14.11 6.16
CA GLY A 442 -12.81 -14.39 7.59
C GLY A 442 -14.25 -14.29 8.10
N LEU A 443 -14.99 -13.27 7.67
CA LEU A 443 -16.40 -13.08 8.04
C LEU A 443 -17.27 -14.20 7.50
N ARG A 444 -17.18 -14.52 6.22
CA ARG A 444 -17.95 -15.60 5.57
C ARG A 444 -17.72 -16.91 6.29
N TYR A 445 -16.46 -17.31 6.48
CA TYR A 445 -16.13 -18.55 7.17
C TYR A 445 -16.65 -18.57 8.62
N ALA A 446 -16.53 -17.45 9.34
CA ALA A 446 -17.00 -17.37 10.72
C ALA A 446 -18.53 -17.52 10.84
N GLN A 447 -19.28 -17.06 9.86
CA GLN A 447 -20.74 -17.19 9.80
C GLN A 447 -21.18 -18.62 9.40
N GLU A 448 -20.45 -19.27 8.52
CA GLU A 448 -20.77 -20.62 8.01
C GLU A 448 -20.31 -21.74 8.94
N ARG A 449 -19.16 -21.59 9.59
CA ARG A 449 -18.56 -22.63 10.41
C ARG A 449 -19.29 -22.79 11.74
N ILE A 450 -19.86 -23.98 11.95
CA ILE A 450 -20.57 -24.33 13.19
C ILE A 450 -19.64 -25.10 14.13
N GLN A 451 -19.49 -24.62 15.37
CA GLN A 451 -18.85 -25.31 16.49
C GLN A 451 -19.64 -25.06 17.78
N PHE A 452 -19.68 -26.04 18.66
CA PHE A 452 -20.46 -25.95 19.90
C PHE A 452 -21.94 -25.56 19.65
N GLY A 453 -22.52 -26.03 18.55
CA GLY A 453 -23.91 -25.83 18.18
C GLY A 453 -24.30 -24.45 17.63
N LYS A 454 -23.31 -23.59 17.32
CA LYS A 454 -23.53 -22.22 16.78
C LYS A 454 -22.42 -21.79 15.82
N PRO A 455 -22.66 -20.79 14.94
CA PRO A 455 -21.62 -20.20 14.14
C PRO A 455 -20.47 -19.70 15.01
N ILE A 456 -19.23 -19.88 14.57
CA ILE A 456 -18.08 -19.40 15.34
C ILE A 456 -18.05 -17.87 15.43
N TYR A 457 -18.74 -17.17 14.53
CA TYR A 457 -18.96 -15.71 14.63
C TYR A 457 -19.62 -15.28 15.95
N ALA A 458 -20.37 -16.15 16.62
CA ALA A 458 -20.97 -15.86 17.92
C ALA A 458 -19.98 -15.85 19.11
N PHE A 459 -18.70 -16.18 18.87
CA PHE A 459 -17.69 -16.16 19.93
C PHE A 459 -16.96 -14.82 20.00
N PRO A 460 -16.86 -14.16 21.18
CA PRO A 460 -16.25 -12.82 21.32
C PRO A 460 -14.84 -12.71 20.76
N ARG A 461 -14.00 -13.75 20.91
CA ARG A 461 -12.62 -13.76 20.37
C ARG A 461 -12.58 -13.94 18.84
N VAL A 462 -13.66 -14.34 18.18
CA VAL A 462 -13.79 -14.43 16.73
C VAL A 462 -14.34 -13.11 16.18
N PHE A 463 -15.55 -12.71 16.59
CA PHE A 463 -16.13 -11.46 16.08
C PHE A 463 -15.29 -10.22 16.43
N GLY A 464 -14.64 -10.20 17.61
CA GLY A 464 -13.78 -9.08 18.00
C GLY A 464 -12.56 -8.88 17.09
N LYS A 465 -12.00 -9.96 16.50
CA LYS A 465 -10.95 -9.86 15.49
C LYS A 465 -11.47 -9.23 14.20
N LEU A 466 -12.66 -9.61 13.76
CA LEU A 466 -13.27 -9.10 12.53
C LEU A 466 -13.72 -7.64 12.69
N ALA A 467 -14.30 -7.29 13.84
CA ALA A 467 -14.68 -5.91 14.15
C ALA A 467 -13.45 -5.00 14.16
N TRP A 468 -12.37 -5.43 14.81
CA TRP A 468 -11.14 -4.64 14.81
C TRP A 468 -10.50 -4.56 13.41
N ALA A 469 -10.52 -5.64 12.65
CA ALA A 469 -10.01 -5.63 11.27
C ALA A 469 -10.77 -4.61 10.39
N ALA A 470 -12.10 -4.51 10.51
CA ALA A 470 -12.88 -3.52 9.78
C ALA A 470 -12.49 -2.08 10.13
N VAL A 471 -12.24 -1.80 11.42
CA VAL A 471 -11.75 -0.49 11.88
C VAL A 471 -10.39 -0.17 11.28
N GLU A 472 -9.42 -1.10 11.36
CA GLU A 472 -8.07 -0.87 10.82
C GLU A 472 -8.04 -0.76 9.30
N VAL A 473 -8.86 -1.54 8.58
CA VAL A 473 -8.99 -1.43 7.12
C VAL A 473 -9.53 -0.04 6.74
N MET A 474 -10.52 0.49 7.47
CA MET A 474 -11.03 1.83 7.23
C MET A 474 -9.95 2.89 7.51
N ILE A 475 -9.22 2.80 8.60
CA ILE A 475 -8.10 3.71 8.92
C ILE A 475 -7.05 3.69 7.80
N ALA A 476 -6.61 2.50 7.38
CA ALA A 476 -5.62 2.35 6.32
C ALA A 476 -6.12 2.91 4.97
N ARG A 477 -7.41 2.76 4.68
CA ARG A 477 -8.05 3.33 3.48
C ARG A 477 -8.05 4.86 3.52
N GLN A 478 -8.43 5.47 4.65
CA GLN A 478 -8.53 6.91 4.74
C GLN A 478 -7.17 7.61 4.66
N ILE A 479 -6.12 7.05 5.27
CA ILE A 479 -4.77 7.60 5.10
C ILE A 479 -4.23 7.38 3.67
N THR A 480 -4.65 6.32 2.98
CA THR A 480 -4.30 6.08 1.57
C THR A 480 -4.98 7.11 0.66
N PHE A 481 -6.26 7.37 0.84
CA PHE A 481 -6.99 8.42 0.11
C PHE A 481 -6.44 9.81 0.41
N PHE A 482 -6.00 10.07 1.64
CA PHE A 482 -5.33 11.31 1.98
C PHE A 482 -4.04 11.50 1.17
N ALA A 483 -3.17 10.49 1.15
CA ALA A 483 -1.94 10.54 0.35
C ALA A 483 -2.23 10.74 -1.16
N ALA A 484 -3.30 10.13 -1.67
CA ALA A 484 -3.75 10.33 -3.05
C ALA A 484 -4.20 11.77 -3.30
N ARG A 485 -5.02 12.36 -2.42
CA ARG A 485 -5.46 13.77 -2.51
C ARG A 485 -4.28 14.76 -2.45
N GLU A 486 -3.27 14.48 -1.62
CA GLU A 486 -2.05 15.31 -1.56
C GLU A 486 -1.31 15.30 -2.90
N LYS A 487 -1.22 14.11 -3.54
CA LYS A 487 -0.61 13.96 -4.86
C LYS A 487 -1.43 14.66 -5.96
N ASP A 488 -2.75 14.52 -5.93
CA ASP A 488 -3.67 15.19 -6.87
C ASP A 488 -3.61 16.71 -6.77
N ALA A 489 -3.33 17.22 -5.56
CA ALA A 489 -3.10 18.65 -5.32
C ALA A 489 -1.68 19.13 -5.68
N GLU A 490 -0.89 18.29 -6.35
CA GLU A 490 0.50 18.57 -6.75
C GLU A 490 1.42 18.95 -5.58
N ARG A 491 1.07 18.53 -4.36
CA ARG A 491 1.92 18.70 -3.19
C ARG A 491 2.94 17.58 -3.09
N ARG A 492 4.11 17.91 -2.55
CA ARG A 492 5.09 16.88 -2.21
C ARG A 492 4.53 15.98 -1.12
N CYS A 493 4.36 14.70 -1.40
CA CYS A 493 3.65 13.74 -0.53
C CYS A 493 4.44 12.46 -0.22
N ASP A 494 5.77 12.51 -0.28
CA ASP A 494 6.64 11.37 0.09
C ASP A 494 6.45 10.93 1.55
N LEU A 495 6.10 11.86 2.45
CA LEU A 495 5.73 11.60 3.84
C LEU A 495 4.42 10.81 3.94
N GLU A 496 3.35 11.35 3.35
CA GLU A 496 1.99 10.80 3.36
C GLU A 496 1.93 9.44 2.64
N ALA A 497 2.56 9.33 1.48
CA ALA A 497 2.70 8.09 0.73
C ALA A 497 3.47 7.02 1.53
N GLY A 498 4.51 7.43 2.26
CA GLY A 498 5.26 6.56 3.17
C GLY A 498 4.39 6.04 4.32
N MET A 499 3.64 6.92 4.99
CA MET A 499 2.71 6.57 6.08
C MET A 499 1.61 5.62 5.61
N ALA A 500 0.97 5.91 4.48
CA ALA A 500 -0.08 5.08 3.90
C ALA A 500 0.43 3.66 3.58
N LYS A 501 1.60 3.56 2.93
CA LYS A 501 2.21 2.26 2.60
C LYS A 501 2.64 1.49 3.85
N LEU A 502 3.24 2.16 4.82
CA LEU A 502 3.71 1.54 6.06
C LEU A 502 2.55 0.93 6.85
N LEU A 503 1.49 1.70 7.08
CA LEU A 503 0.32 1.26 7.83
C LEU A 503 -0.49 0.23 7.04
N GLY A 504 -0.77 0.49 5.76
CA GLY A 504 -1.56 -0.42 4.92
C GLY A 504 -0.96 -1.82 4.86
N ALA A 505 0.37 -1.92 4.68
CA ALA A 505 1.06 -3.20 4.65
C ALA A 505 0.97 -3.97 5.98
N ARG A 506 1.07 -3.29 7.12
CA ARG A 506 0.88 -3.90 8.44
C ARG A 506 -0.55 -4.39 8.63
N VAL A 507 -1.54 -3.56 8.26
CA VAL A 507 -2.96 -3.89 8.39
C VAL A 507 -3.33 -5.10 7.52
N ALA A 508 -2.82 -5.16 6.28
CA ALA A 508 -3.05 -6.30 5.39
C ALA A 508 -2.53 -7.60 6.00
N TRP A 509 -1.31 -7.58 6.54
CA TRP A 509 -0.74 -8.75 7.20
C TRP A 509 -1.55 -9.16 8.44
N ALA A 510 -1.85 -8.23 9.35
CA ALA A 510 -2.58 -8.52 10.58
C ALA A 510 -4.00 -9.04 10.30
N THR A 511 -4.68 -8.50 9.30
CA THR A 511 -6.02 -8.95 8.90
C THR A 511 -5.98 -10.35 8.29
N ALA A 512 -5.01 -10.62 7.39
CA ALA A 512 -4.86 -11.93 6.77
C ALA A 512 -4.49 -13.02 7.79
N ASP A 513 -3.59 -12.74 8.73
CA ASP A 513 -3.22 -13.66 9.82
C ASP A 513 -4.41 -13.95 10.74
N ASN A 514 -5.17 -12.93 11.15
CA ASN A 514 -6.38 -13.11 11.93
C ASN A 514 -7.47 -13.90 11.18
N ALA A 515 -7.65 -13.66 9.89
CA ALA A 515 -8.60 -14.41 9.07
C ALA A 515 -8.19 -15.88 8.94
N MET A 516 -6.90 -16.15 8.73
CA MET A 516 -6.37 -17.52 8.72
C MET A 516 -6.56 -18.21 10.08
N GLN A 517 -6.32 -17.52 11.18
CA GLN A 517 -6.55 -18.03 12.52
C GLN A 517 -8.04 -18.37 12.75
N ILE A 518 -8.97 -17.58 12.22
CA ILE A 518 -10.42 -17.83 12.28
C ILE A 518 -10.78 -19.11 11.51
N HIS A 519 -10.13 -19.39 10.38
CA HIS A 519 -10.34 -20.63 9.63
C HIS A 519 -9.80 -21.88 10.38
N GLY A 520 -8.96 -21.72 11.38
CA GLY A 520 -8.35 -22.83 12.10
C GLY A 520 -7.54 -23.73 11.17
N GLY A 521 -7.65 -25.06 11.30
CA GLY A 521 -6.94 -26.01 10.44
C GLY A 521 -7.21 -25.83 8.95
N ASN A 522 -8.42 -25.42 8.59
CA ASN A 522 -8.80 -25.15 7.19
C ASN A 522 -8.02 -23.96 6.61
N GLY A 523 -7.65 -22.97 7.42
CA GLY A 523 -6.83 -21.85 6.96
C GLY A 523 -5.41 -22.25 6.55
N TYR A 524 -4.92 -23.37 7.08
CA TYR A 524 -3.59 -23.91 6.78
C TYR A 524 -3.60 -24.88 5.58
N ALA A 525 -4.78 -25.20 5.03
CA ALA A 525 -4.94 -26.03 3.85
C ALA A 525 -4.90 -25.17 2.57
N GLU A 526 -4.16 -25.65 1.56
CA GLU A 526 -4.01 -24.93 0.28
C GLU A 526 -5.34 -24.71 -0.45
N GLU A 527 -6.35 -25.55 -0.23
CA GLU A 527 -7.66 -25.46 -0.89
C GLU A 527 -8.49 -24.23 -0.45
N TYR A 528 -8.15 -23.59 0.67
CA TYR A 528 -8.86 -22.41 1.16
C TYR A 528 -8.16 -21.12 0.70
N PRO A 529 -8.91 -20.18 0.06
CA PRO A 529 -8.33 -18.96 -0.50
C PRO A 529 -7.57 -18.07 0.50
N ILE A 530 -7.84 -18.19 1.80
CA ILE A 530 -7.15 -17.42 2.82
C ILE A 530 -5.64 -17.74 2.88
N SER A 531 -5.23 -18.96 2.51
CA SER A 531 -3.83 -19.38 2.42
C SER A 531 -3.08 -18.51 1.40
N ARG A 532 -3.68 -18.28 0.22
CA ARG A 532 -3.16 -17.37 -0.81
C ARG A 532 -3.10 -15.94 -0.30
N VAL A 533 -4.19 -15.44 0.30
CA VAL A 533 -4.28 -14.04 0.76
C VAL A 533 -3.23 -13.74 1.82
N LEU A 534 -2.91 -14.70 2.70
CA LEU A 534 -1.82 -14.55 3.67
C LEU A 534 -0.46 -14.40 2.98
N CYS A 535 -0.17 -15.24 1.98
CA CYS A 535 1.07 -15.13 1.21
C CYS A 535 1.15 -13.80 0.44
N ASP A 536 0.04 -13.36 -0.15
CA ASP A 536 -0.07 -12.08 -0.86
C ASP A 536 0.11 -10.88 0.09
N ALA A 537 -0.42 -10.96 1.30
CA ALA A 537 -0.25 -9.91 2.31
C ALA A 537 1.20 -9.74 2.76
N ARG A 538 1.99 -10.83 2.79
CA ARG A 538 3.36 -10.78 3.31
C ARG A 538 4.29 -9.92 2.46
N ILE A 539 4.14 -9.94 1.14
CA ILE A 539 5.03 -9.20 0.24
C ILE A 539 4.91 -7.68 0.41
N LEU A 540 3.75 -7.18 0.84
CA LEU A 540 3.47 -5.75 1.00
C LEU A 540 4.41 -5.04 1.97
N ASN A 541 4.97 -5.74 2.95
CA ASN A 541 5.99 -5.20 3.86
C ASN A 541 7.42 -5.26 3.28
N VAL A 542 7.63 -5.98 2.18
CA VAL A 542 8.96 -6.29 1.62
C VAL A 542 9.28 -5.43 0.40
N PHE A 543 8.39 -5.43 -0.61
CA PHE A 543 8.65 -4.77 -1.89
C PHE A 543 8.30 -3.27 -1.88
N GLU A 544 8.72 -2.57 -2.93
CA GLU A 544 8.44 -1.13 -3.15
C GLU A 544 8.79 -0.26 -1.93
N GLY A 545 9.95 -0.57 -1.34
CA GLY A 545 10.46 0.01 -0.11
C GLY A 545 9.99 -0.77 1.12
N ALA A 546 10.90 -1.53 1.72
CA ALA A 546 10.65 -2.27 2.96
C ALA A 546 10.10 -1.37 4.06
N ALA A 547 9.41 -1.94 5.05
CA ALA A 547 8.81 -1.19 6.15
C ALA A 547 9.83 -0.26 6.84
N GLU A 548 11.06 -0.74 7.04
CA GLU A 548 12.16 0.03 7.63
C GLU A 548 12.59 1.22 6.75
N ILE A 549 12.55 1.04 5.43
CA ILE A 549 12.87 2.13 4.48
C ILE A 549 11.75 3.19 4.50
N GLN A 550 10.47 2.78 4.59
CA GLN A 550 9.38 3.73 4.73
C GLN A 550 9.50 4.52 6.04
N ALA A 551 9.79 3.84 7.16
CA ALA A 551 10.01 4.49 8.44
C ALA A 551 11.18 5.50 8.40
N ASN A 552 12.29 5.16 7.70
CA ASN A 552 13.40 6.09 7.48
C ASN A 552 13.00 7.32 6.67
N VAL A 553 12.21 7.14 5.59
CA VAL A 553 11.73 8.27 4.76
C VAL A 553 10.84 9.19 5.59
N ILE A 554 9.87 8.62 6.30
CA ILE A 554 8.95 9.37 7.19
C ILE A 554 9.74 10.14 8.25
N ALA A 555 10.63 9.47 8.98
CA ALA A 555 11.43 10.08 10.05
C ALA A 555 12.28 11.24 9.50
N ARG A 556 12.97 11.03 8.38
CA ARG A 556 13.79 12.07 7.75
C ARG A 556 12.95 13.29 7.36
N ARG A 557 11.80 13.07 6.73
CA ARG A 557 10.90 14.15 6.33
C ARG A 557 10.38 14.95 7.52
N LEU A 558 9.99 14.26 8.60
CA LEU A 558 9.55 14.92 9.83
C LEU A 558 10.65 15.77 10.47
N LEU A 559 11.89 15.33 10.42
CA LEU A 559 13.02 15.96 11.10
C LEU A 559 13.67 17.08 10.27
N GLU A 560 13.63 17.00 8.94
CA GLU A 560 14.19 18.01 8.03
C GLU A 560 13.21 19.17 7.75
N GLY A 561 11.90 19.00 7.97
CA GLY A 561 10.85 20.01 7.79
C GLY A 561 10.14 19.87 6.48
#